data_35fad71189eab5fbd2d747f276f138e1
#
_entry.id   35fad71189eab5fbd2d747f276f138e1
#
_cell.length_a   1.000
_cell.length_b   1.000
_cell.length_c   1.000
_cell.angle_alpha   90.00
_cell.angle_beta   90.00
_cell.angle_gamma   90.00
#
_symmetry.space_group_name_H-M   'P 1'
#
loop_
_entity.id
_entity.type
_entity.pdbx_description
1 polymer ?
#
loop_
_entity_poly.entity_id
_entity_poly.type
_entity_poly.pdbx_seq_one_letter_code
_entity_poly.pdbx_strand_id
1 'polypeptide(L)'
;MFYAKPSGTYTYDSTEGTANIKAVYDYLSPEGYTKNCIIGILGNVAGESGFNPWLWENNVYNPSYGYGLFQFTPGSEYLNASGIPNHAPNTDTSQASPGASPNDALGQLYCLVNDTFGKWLSTCWRSYWDPSDYPDLYTKRTYILNTYGSGSSLSMSQFKSITDYSDACFAFLACYEGPLIPNYNQRLIYAAQVKTILDNYSGLPDILIMKKIIDRNFGRSI
;
A
#
# COMPACT_ATOMS: atom_id res chain seq x y z
N MET A 1 -1.66 12.86 9.09
CA MET A 1 -2.98 13.25 8.52
C MET A 1 -2.95 12.85 7.06
N PHE A 2 -4.01 12.19 6.56
CA PHE A 2 -4.13 11.86 5.14
C PHE A 2 -4.91 12.93 4.40
N TYR A 3 -4.58 13.10 3.13
CA TYR A 3 -5.32 13.92 2.17
C TYR A 3 -5.99 13.01 1.16
N ALA A 4 -7.21 13.34 0.77
CA ALA A 4 -7.98 12.64 -0.24
C ALA A 4 -8.68 13.62 -1.17
N LYS A 5 -8.93 13.20 -2.40
CA LYS A 5 -9.73 13.95 -3.38
C LYS A 5 -10.56 12.99 -4.22
N PRO A 6 -11.72 13.42 -4.72
CA PRO A 6 -12.66 12.54 -5.42
C PRO A 6 -12.10 11.92 -6.70
N SER A 7 -11.13 12.59 -7.33
CA SER A 7 -10.51 12.12 -8.57
C SER A 7 -9.07 12.59 -8.70
N GLY A 8 -8.30 11.90 -9.52
CA GLY A 8 -6.89 12.19 -9.80
C GLY A 8 -5.94 11.76 -8.69
N THR A 9 -4.66 11.81 -9.01
CA THR A 9 -3.55 11.36 -8.17
C THR A 9 -2.82 12.53 -7.53
N TYR A 10 -2.07 12.26 -6.45
CA TYR A 10 -1.05 13.18 -5.94
C TYR A 10 0.31 12.77 -6.48
N THR A 11 1.20 13.71 -6.70
CA THR A 11 2.61 13.40 -6.98
C THR A 11 3.38 13.25 -5.65
N TYR A 12 4.47 12.49 -5.67
CA TYR A 12 5.27 12.22 -4.46
C TYR A 12 5.81 13.51 -3.82
N ASP A 13 6.09 14.55 -4.61
CA ASP A 13 6.66 15.83 -4.21
C ASP A 13 5.60 16.92 -3.93
N SER A 14 4.32 16.65 -4.17
CA SER A 14 3.25 17.55 -3.72
C SER A 14 3.15 17.55 -2.19
N THR A 15 2.63 18.61 -1.62
CA THR A 15 2.40 18.74 -0.16
C THR A 15 1.57 17.57 0.36
N GLU A 16 0.48 17.26 -0.33
CA GLU A 16 -0.46 16.20 0.04
C GLU A 16 0.12 14.80 -0.16
N GLY A 17 0.81 14.57 -1.30
CA GLY A 17 1.48 13.30 -1.58
C GLY A 17 2.58 13.01 -0.56
N THR A 18 3.43 13.99 -0.28
CA THR A 18 4.46 13.90 0.77
C THR A 18 3.83 13.61 2.14
N ALA A 19 2.72 14.27 2.50
CA ALA A 19 2.02 14.04 3.76
C ALA A 19 1.44 12.62 3.83
N ASN A 20 0.86 12.12 2.74
CA ASN A 20 0.32 10.77 2.66
C ASN A 20 1.42 9.70 2.77
N ILE A 21 2.55 9.89 2.09
CA ILE A 21 3.74 9.02 2.20
C ILE A 21 4.19 8.91 3.66
N LYS A 22 4.36 10.03 4.34
CA LYS A 22 4.76 10.07 5.76
C LYS A 22 3.72 9.41 6.67
N ALA A 23 2.43 9.62 6.39
CA ALA A 23 1.35 9.04 7.18
C ALA A 23 1.26 7.51 7.01
N VAL A 24 1.54 6.96 5.82
CA VAL A 24 1.68 5.51 5.61
C VAL A 24 2.88 4.97 6.39
N TYR A 25 4.02 5.66 6.35
CA TYR A 25 5.20 5.27 7.12
C TYR A 25 4.90 5.23 8.63
N ASP A 26 4.27 6.28 9.18
CA ASP A 26 3.90 6.35 10.59
C ASP A 26 2.89 5.28 11.01
N TYR A 27 2.10 4.77 10.06
CA TYR A 27 1.16 3.68 10.32
C TYR A 27 1.84 2.32 10.31
N LEU A 28 2.69 2.04 9.31
CA LEU A 28 3.25 0.70 9.08
C LEU A 28 4.51 0.43 9.92
N SER A 29 5.29 1.46 10.25
CA SER A 29 6.51 1.29 11.05
C SER A 29 6.26 0.61 12.41
N PRO A 30 5.27 1.01 13.22
CA PRO A 30 4.95 0.32 14.47
C PRO A 30 4.32 -1.08 14.29
N GLU A 31 3.89 -1.42 13.06
CA GLU A 31 3.41 -2.76 12.71
C GLU A 31 4.55 -3.73 12.34
N GLY A 32 5.80 -3.30 12.49
CA GLY A 32 6.98 -4.11 12.29
C GLY A 32 7.51 -4.13 10.85
N TYR A 33 7.04 -3.24 9.98
CA TYR A 33 7.60 -3.10 8.64
C TYR A 33 8.90 -2.29 8.69
N THR A 34 9.98 -2.78 8.06
CA THR A 34 11.20 -1.98 7.90
C THR A 34 10.94 -0.75 7.02
N LYS A 35 11.75 0.29 7.18
CA LYS A 35 11.68 1.49 6.33
C LYS A 35 11.72 1.13 4.84
N ASN A 36 12.64 0.25 4.45
CA ASN A 36 12.79 -0.17 3.05
C ASN A 36 11.60 -1.00 2.56
N CYS A 37 11.00 -1.82 3.43
CA CYS A 37 9.76 -2.50 3.11
C CYS A 37 8.63 -1.50 2.82
N ILE A 38 8.47 -0.46 3.65
CA ILE A 38 7.47 0.59 3.45
C ILE A 38 7.73 1.39 2.16
N ILE A 39 8.98 1.67 1.84
CA ILE A 39 9.36 2.31 0.57
C ILE A 39 8.90 1.45 -0.62
N GLY A 40 9.13 0.14 -0.57
CA GLY A 40 8.69 -0.80 -1.61
C GLY A 40 7.16 -0.84 -1.77
N ILE A 41 6.41 -0.87 -0.66
CA ILE A 41 4.94 -0.76 -0.67
C ILE A 41 4.51 0.53 -1.33
N LEU A 42 5.09 1.67 -0.92
CA LEU A 42 4.71 2.99 -1.43
C LEU A 42 5.05 3.19 -2.91
N GLY A 43 6.08 2.52 -3.43
CA GLY A 43 6.35 2.47 -4.87
C GLY A 43 5.20 1.83 -5.66
N ASN A 44 4.55 0.81 -5.09
CA ASN A 44 3.35 0.20 -5.66
C ASN A 44 2.14 1.13 -5.51
N VAL A 45 1.90 1.67 -4.33
CA VAL A 45 0.80 2.64 -4.06
C VAL A 45 0.87 3.83 -5.03
N ALA A 46 2.07 4.32 -5.36
CA ALA A 46 2.24 5.37 -6.36
C ALA A 46 1.73 4.95 -7.75
N GLY A 47 1.98 3.69 -8.12
CA GLY A 47 1.51 3.12 -9.39
C GLY A 47 0.00 2.84 -9.41
N GLU A 48 -0.59 2.48 -8.27
CA GLU A 48 -2.01 2.14 -8.16
C GLU A 48 -2.91 3.39 -8.02
N SER A 49 -2.57 4.28 -7.10
CA SER A 49 -3.47 5.37 -6.72
C SER A 49 -2.82 6.75 -6.71
N GLY A 50 -1.49 6.85 -6.96
CA GLY A 50 -0.77 8.09 -6.72
C GLY A 50 -1.04 8.64 -5.33
N PHE A 51 -0.97 7.79 -4.31
CA PHE A 51 -1.19 8.12 -2.89
C PHE A 51 -2.57 8.68 -2.52
N ASN A 52 -3.59 8.59 -3.42
CA ASN A 52 -4.93 9.06 -3.12
C ASN A 52 -5.82 7.92 -2.59
N PRO A 53 -6.22 7.91 -1.32
CA PRO A 53 -7.02 6.84 -0.74
C PRO A 53 -8.48 6.82 -1.24
N TRP A 54 -8.95 7.85 -1.92
CA TRP A 54 -10.30 7.93 -2.49
C TRP A 54 -10.34 7.67 -3.99
N LEU A 55 -9.25 7.27 -4.58
CA LEU A 55 -9.19 7.05 -6.02
C LEU A 55 -9.98 5.80 -6.42
N TRP A 56 -10.93 5.99 -7.31
CA TRP A 56 -11.52 4.93 -8.11
C TRP A 56 -10.74 4.75 -9.40
N GLU A 57 -10.58 3.52 -9.84
CA GLU A 57 -10.05 3.22 -11.17
C GLU A 57 -10.81 4.02 -12.24
N ASN A 58 -10.08 4.62 -13.17
CA ASN A 58 -10.62 5.52 -14.20
C ASN A 58 -11.34 6.77 -13.66
N ASN A 59 -11.15 7.13 -12.39
CA ASN A 59 -11.85 8.26 -11.72
C ASN A 59 -13.38 8.14 -11.76
N VAL A 60 -13.92 6.94 -11.81
CA VAL A 60 -15.37 6.68 -11.90
C VAL A 60 -15.77 5.74 -10.77
N TYR A 61 -16.78 6.15 -9.96
CA TYR A 61 -17.38 5.24 -8.98
C TYR A 61 -17.98 4.02 -9.68
N ASN A 62 -17.37 2.87 -9.47
CA ASN A 62 -17.88 1.58 -9.92
C ASN A 62 -17.41 0.48 -8.95
N PRO A 63 -18.32 -0.16 -8.22
CA PRO A 63 -17.97 -1.21 -7.25
C PRO A 63 -17.20 -2.41 -7.84
N SER A 64 -17.21 -2.60 -9.16
CA SER A 64 -16.44 -3.64 -9.84
C SER A 64 -15.02 -3.23 -10.18
N TYR A 65 -14.69 -1.93 -10.06
CA TYR A 65 -13.38 -1.37 -10.34
C TYR A 65 -12.49 -1.39 -9.10
N GLY A 66 -11.20 -1.04 -9.29
CA GLY A 66 -10.25 -0.86 -8.21
C GLY A 66 -10.56 0.38 -7.37
N TYR A 67 -10.32 0.31 -6.07
CA TYR A 67 -10.54 1.41 -5.12
C TYR A 67 -9.40 1.60 -4.15
N GLY A 68 -9.05 2.85 -3.91
CA GLY A 68 -8.18 3.30 -2.82
C GLY A 68 -6.69 3.14 -3.07
N LEU A 69 -5.90 3.22 -2.01
CA LEU A 69 -4.43 3.17 -2.04
C LEU A 69 -3.89 1.94 -2.77
N PHE A 70 -4.54 0.80 -2.60
CA PHE A 70 -4.14 -0.51 -3.11
C PHE A 70 -5.03 -0.99 -4.26
N GLN A 71 -5.90 -0.14 -4.80
CA GLN A 71 -6.84 -0.48 -5.87
C GLN A 71 -7.52 -1.84 -5.63
N PHE A 72 -8.13 -2.02 -4.44
CA PHE A 72 -8.88 -3.23 -4.11
C PHE A 72 -9.89 -3.56 -5.22
N THR A 73 -9.69 -4.69 -5.89
CA THR A 73 -10.53 -5.12 -7.02
C THR A 73 -11.15 -6.48 -6.71
N PRO A 74 -12.49 -6.59 -6.77
CA PRO A 74 -13.44 -5.49 -6.96
C PRO A 74 -13.52 -4.58 -5.73
N GLY A 75 -13.73 -3.28 -5.93
CA GLY A 75 -13.87 -2.28 -4.86
C GLY A 75 -15.01 -2.59 -3.89
N SER A 76 -16.02 -3.35 -4.35
CA SER A 76 -17.12 -3.84 -3.50
C SER A 76 -16.64 -4.72 -2.34
N GLU A 77 -15.50 -5.39 -2.44
CA GLU A 77 -14.93 -6.13 -1.29
C GLU A 77 -14.66 -5.17 -0.13
N TYR A 78 -14.00 -4.05 -0.42
CA TYR A 78 -13.71 -3.05 0.60
C TYR A 78 -14.98 -2.32 1.04
N LEU A 79 -15.84 -1.87 0.10
CA LEU A 79 -17.05 -1.12 0.42
C LEU A 79 -18.00 -1.87 1.36
N ASN A 80 -18.15 -3.17 1.16
CA ASN A 80 -19.11 -4.01 1.89
C ASN A 80 -18.49 -4.69 3.13
N ALA A 81 -17.20 -4.52 3.36
CA ALA A 81 -16.53 -5.14 4.49
C ALA A 81 -17.03 -4.55 5.81
N SER A 82 -17.22 -5.41 6.80
CA SER A 82 -17.59 -5.04 8.16
C SER A 82 -16.41 -5.19 9.12
N GLY A 83 -16.43 -4.47 10.23
CA GLY A 83 -15.41 -4.59 11.26
C GLY A 83 -14.07 -3.91 10.93
N ILE A 84 -13.99 -3.15 9.85
CA ILE A 84 -12.80 -2.36 9.51
C ILE A 84 -12.86 -1.05 10.32
N PRO A 85 -11.88 -0.78 11.18
CA PRO A 85 -11.78 0.51 11.87
C PRO A 85 -11.60 1.64 10.85
N ASN A 86 -12.24 2.79 11.11
CA ASN A 86 -12.13 3.98 10.25
C ASN A 86 -12.57 3.74 8.79
N HIS A 87 -13.49 2.81 8.56
CA HIS A 87 -14.03 2.53 7.23
C HIS A 87 -14.94 3.69 6.79
N ALA A 88 -14.48 4.49 5.85
CA ALA A 88 -15.18 5.68 5.35
C ALA A 88 -14.93 5.85 3.83
N PRO A 89 -15.33 4.86 3.01
CA PRO A 89 -15.05 4.87 1.57
C PRO A 89 -15.80 6.00 0.87
N ASN A 90 -15.17 6.56 -0.15
CA ASN A 90 -15.81 7.51 -1.05
C ASN A 90 -16.74 6.79 -2.02
N THR A 91 -18.04 6.97 -1.87
CA THR A 91 -19.07 6.41 -2.75
C THR A 91 -19.61 7.42 -3.76
N ASP A 92 -19.07 8.63 -3.79
CA ASP A 92 -19.52 9.70 -4.65
C ASP A 92 -18.34 10.49 -5.22
N THR A 93 -18.01 10.27 -6.48
CA THR A 93 -16.95 10.99 -7.20
C THR A 93 -17.32 12.45 -7.50
N SER A 94 -18.57 12.87 -7.27
CA SER A 94 -19.01 14.27 -7.39
C SER A 94 -18.73 15.11 -6.15
N GLN A 95 -18.33 14.50 -5.04
CA GLN A 95 -17.96 15.23 -3.84
C GLN A 95 -16.72 16.09 -4.09
N ALA A 96 -16.95 17.37 -4.15
CA ALA A 96 -16.02 18.36 -4.71
C ALA A 96 -14.99 18.90 -3.71
N SER A 97 -14.88 18.38 -2.52
CA SER A 97 -13.97 18.97 -1.53
C SER A 97 -12.75 18.09 -1.31
N PRO A 98 -11.60 18.43 -1.94
CA PRO A 98 -10.34 17.91 -1.48
C PRO A 98 -10.16 18.36 -0.03
N GLY A 99 -9.89 17.44 0.85
CA GLY A 99 -9.74 17.75 2.27
C GLY A 99 -9.04 16.63 3.00
N ALA A 100 -8.71 16.89 4.25
CA ALA A 100 -8.32 15.85 5.16
C ALA A 100 -9.55 14.97 5.42
N SER A 101 -9.68 13.88 4.68
CA SER A 101 -10.52 12.76 5.13
C SER A 101 -9.60 11.61 5.49
N PRO A 102 -9.16 11.59 6.71
CA PRO A 102 -8.06 10.74 7.13
C PRO A 102 -8.46 9.30 7.35
N ASN A 103 -9.76 9.04 7.52
CA ASN A 103 -10.17 7.79 8.16
C ASN A 103 -10.14 6.61 7.19
N ASP A 104 -10.51 6.81 5.94
CA ASP A 104 -10.56 5.70 4.98
C ASP A 104 -9.19 5.11 4.64
N ALA A 105 -8.16 5.96 4.52
CA ALA A 105 -6.79 5.50 4.37
C ALA A 105 -6.33 4.60 5.53
N LEU A 106 -6.74 4.90 6.76
CA LEU A 106 -6.44 4.07 7.93
C LEU A 106 -7.16 2.72 7.85
N GLY A 107 -8.41 2.70 7.36
CA GLY A 107 -9.16 1.46 7.12
C GLY A 107 -8.47 0.59 6.07
N GLN A 108 -7.99 1.18 4.99
CA GLN A 108 -7.27 0.47 3.93
C GLN A 108 -5.94 -0.11 4.42
N LEU A 109 -5.18 0.65 5.21
CA LEU A 109 -3.94 0.18 5.84
C LEU A 109 -4.19 -0.92 6.87
N TYR A 110 -5.31 -0.86 7.60
CA TYR A 110 -5.74 -1.96 8.47
C TYR A 110 -5.97 -3.24 7.66
N CYS A 111 -6.62 -3.15 6.50
CA CYS A 111 -6.84 -4.29 5.63
C CYS A 111 -5.52 -4.89 5.11
N LEU A 112 -4.54 -4.06 4.76
CA LEU A 112 -3.20 -4.52 4.38
C LEU A 112 -2.52 -5.29 5.52
N VAL A 113 -2.46 -4.69 6.71
CA VAL A 113 -1.73 -5.27 7.86
C VAL A 113 -2.30 -6.61 8.29
N ASN A 114 -3.62 -6.77 8.20
CA ASN A 114 -4.34 -7.97 8.63
C ASN A 114 -4.64 -8.94 7.47
N ASP A 115 -4.22 -8.62 6.24
CA ASP A 115 -4.57 -9.39 5.05
C ASP A 115 -6.07 -9.74 5.00
N THR A 116 -6.92 -8.75 5.30
CA THR A 116 -8.36 -8.92 5.53
C THR A 116 -9.06 -9.64 4.37
N PHE A 117 -8.57 -9.46 3.15
CA PHE A 117 -9.14 -10.05 1.94
C PHE A 117 -8.37 -11.26 1.41
N GLY A 118 -7.37 -11.77 2.16
CA GLY A 118 -6.56 -12.91 1.72
C GLY A 118 -5.80 -12.64 0.41
N LYS A 119 -5.35 -11.40 0.19
CA LYS A 119 -4.67 -10.99 -1.04
C LYS A 119 -3.22 -11.49 -1.09
N TRP A 120 -2.65 -11.87 0.04
CA TRP A 120 -1.25 -12.27 0.11
C TRP A 120 -1.00 -13.62 -0.57
N LEU A 121 -0.31 -13.61 -1.68
CA LEU A 121 0.11 -14.81 -2.41
C LEU A 121 1.57 -15.17 -2.06
N SER A 122 1.75 -16.14 -1.17
CA SER A 122 3.07 -16.50 -0.63
C SER A 122 4.07 -17.01 -1.67
N THR A 123 3.60 -17.50 -2.82
CA THR A 123 4.47 -17.96 -3.92
C THR A 123 5.13 -16.81 -4.68
N CYS A 124 4.72 -15.56 -4.44
CA CYS A 124 5.19 -14.35 -5.12
C CYS A 124 5.20 -14.49 -6.64
N TRP A 125 4.14 -15.10 -7.20
CA TRP A 125 3.98 -15.25 -8.64
C TRP A 125 2.51 -15.45 -8.99
N ARG A 126 2.01 -14.72 -9.96
CA ARG A 126 0.65 -14.85 -10.46
C ARG A 126 0.59 -15.89 -11.56
N SER A 127 -0.46 -16.71 -11.57
CA SER A 127 -0.62 -17.79 -12.55
C SER A 127 -0.73 -17.31 -14.00
N TYR A 128 -1.12 -16.06 -14.21
CA TYR A 128 -1.22 -15.42 -15.51
C TYR A 128 0.05 -14.68 -15.96
N TRP A 129 1.12 -14.69 -15.15
CA TRP A 129 2.43 -14.20 -15.57
C TRP A 129 3.24 -15.37 -16.14
N ASP A 130 3.38 -15.40 -17.47
CA ASP A 130 4.24 -16.43 -18.09
C ASP A 130 5.72 -16.11 -17.80
N PRO A 131 6.47 -17.04 -17.21
CA PRO A 131 7.91 -16.85 -16.99
C PRO A 131 8.72 -16.56 -18.25
N SER A 132 8.23 -16.98 -19.42
CA SER A 132 8.89 -16.67 -20.70
C SER A 132 8.69 -15.21 -21.14
N ASP A 133 7.58 -14.59 -20.73
CA ASP A 133 7.32 -13.17 -20.99
C ASP A 133 8.04 -12.26 -19.99
N TYR A 134 8.31 -12.77 -18.79
CA TYR A 134 8.91 -12.03 -17.67
C TYR A 134 10.11 -12.77 -17.02
N PRO A 135 11.15 -13.16 -17.79
CA PRO A 135 12.25 -13.99 -17.27
C PRO A 135 13.03 -13.31 -16.14
N ASP A 136 13.23 -11.99 -16.24
CA ASP A 136 13.94 -11.23 -15.19
C ASP A 136 13.15 -11.17 -13.88
N LEU A 137 11.81 -11.01 -13.97
CA LEU A 137 10.94 -11.03 -12.80
C LEU A 137 10.87 -12.42 -12.18
N TYR A 138 10.89 -13.49 -12.98
CA TYR A 138 10.94 -14.85 -12.48
C TYR A 138 12.27 -15.16 -11.77
N THR A 139 13.37 -14.64 -12.30
CA THR A 139 14.69 -14.69 -11.64
C THR A 139 14.68 -13.93 -10.33
N LYS A 140 14.11 -12.72 -10.32
CA LYS A 140 13.95 -11.89 -9.11
C LYS A 140 13.10 -12.59 -8.06
N ARG A 141 11.99 -13.22 -8.46
CA ARG A 141 11.16 -14.05 -7.57
C ARG A 141 11.99 -15.13 -6.89
N THR A 142 12.75 -15.90 -7.68
CA THR A 142 13.59 -17.00 -7.15
C THR A 142 14.58 -16.47 -6.12
N TYR A 143 15.24 -15.36 -6.42
CA TYR A 143 16.12 -14.68 -5.48
C TYR A 143 15.40 -14.28 -4.17
N ILE A 144 14.22 -13.64 -4.26
CA ILE A 144 13.43 -13.20 -3.10
C ILE A 144 13.05 -14.38 -2.20
N LEU A 145 12.55 -15.47 -2.80
CA LEU A 145 12.13 -16.66 -2.05
C LEU A 145 13.30 -17.35 -1.35
N ASN A 146 14.47 -17.37 -1.97
CA ASN A 146 15.69 -17.96 -1.38
C ASN A 146 16.32 -17.07 -0.31
N THR A 147 16.24 -15.74 -0.48
CA THR A 147 16.91 -14.78 0.41
C THR A 147 16.08 -14.48 1.66
N TYR A 148 14.79 -14.26 1.50
CA TYR A 148 13.90 -13.78 2.56
C TYR A 148 12.82 -14.79 2.96
N GLY A 149 12.52 -15.73 2.08
CA GLY A 149 11.47 -16.73 2.26
C GLY A 149 11.99 -18.08 2.76
N SER A 150 11.22 -19.13 2.46
CA SER A 150 11.55 -20.53 2.76
C SER A 150 11.96 -21.33 1.51
N GLY A 151 12.43 -20.65 0.45
CA GLY A 151 12.77 -21.23 -0.85
C GLY A 151 11.58 -21.37 -1.81
N SER A 152 10.38 -21.64 -1.31
CA SER A 152 9.16 -21.79 -2.13
C SER A 152 8.07 -20.77 -1.79
N SER A 153 8.16 -20.11 -0.65
CA SER A 153 7.15 -19.17 -0.17
C SER A 153 7.75 -18.02 0.63
N LEU A 154 7.07 -16.89 0.62
CA LEU A 154 7.36 -15.70 1.44
C LEU A 154 6.11 -15.37 2.26
N SER A 155 6.18 -15.46 3.57
CA SER A 155 5.10 -15.04 4.45
C SER A 155 5.08 -13.52 4.61
N MET A 156 3.93 -12.98 5.04
CA MET A 156 3.81 -11.55 5.38
C MET A 156 4.83 -11.13 6.46
N SER A 157 5.10 -12.00 7.45
CA SER A 157 6.08 -11.73 8.49
C SER A 157 7.50 -11.60 7.93
N GLN A 158 7.89 -12.49 7.00
CA GLN A 158 9.19 -12.42 6.32
C GLN A 158 9.28 -11.19 5.41
N PHE A 159 8.18 -10.87 4.71
CA PHE A 159 8.11 -9.66 3.89
C PHE A 159 8.36 -8.39 4.70
N LYS A 160 7.75 -8.25 5.88
CA LYS A 160 7.93 -7.08 6.76
C LYS A 160 9.40 -6.80 7.10
N SER A 161 10.23 -7.83 7.12
CA SER A 161 11.65 -7.75 7.46
C SER A 161 12.60 -7.46 6.30
N ILE A 162 12.11 -7.35 5.06
CA ILE A 162 12.96 -7.07 3.89
C ILE A 162 13.66 -5.72 4.07
N THR A 163 14.98 -5.71 3.87
CA THR A 163 15.83 -4.54 4.10
C THR A 163 16.31 -3.86 2.81
N ASP A 164 16.02 -4.41 1.66
CA ASP A 164 16.23 -3.76 0.36
C ASP A 164 14.90 -3.30 -0.22
N TYR A 165 14.79 -2.03 -0.59
CA TYR A 165 13.52 -1.46 -1.06
C TYR A 165 13.12 -1.96 -2.45
N SER A 166 14.07 -2.33 -3.31
CA SER A 166 13.75 -2.89 -4.63
C SER A 166 13.21 -4.31 -4.51
N ASP A 167 13.77 -5.09 -3.58
CA ASP A 167 13.28 -6.42 -3.25
C ASP A 167 11.87 -6.35 -2.64
N ALA A 168 11.65 -5.42 -1.72
CA ALA A 168 10.34 -5.20 -1.12
C ALA A 168 9.31 -4.71 -2.15
N CYS A 169 9.70 -3.84 -3.09
CA CYS A 169 8.84 -3.37 -4.16
C CYS A 169 8.38 -4.52 -5.07
N PHE A 170 9.31 -5.40 -5.47
CA PHE A 170 8.96 -6.59 -6.24
C PHE A 170 8.08 -7.56 -5.43
N ALA A 171 8.47 -7.86 -4.19
CA ALA A 171 7.72 -8.81 -3.36
C ALA A 171 6.28 -8.33 -3.14
N PHE A 172 6.06 -7.05 -2.87
CA PHE A 172 4.71 -6.50 -2.72
C PHE A 172 3.91 -6.55 -4.02
N LEU A 173 4.52 -6.18 -5.13
CA LEU A 173 3.93 -6.30 -6.46
C LEU A 173 3.44 -7.72 -6.74
N ALA A 174 4.30 -8.72 -6.50
CA ALA A 174 4.03 -10.10 -6.86
C ALA A 174 3.12 -10.82 -5.86
N CYS A 175 3.27 -10.53 -4.56
CA CYS A 175 2.54 -11.24 -3.51
C CYS A 175 1.19 -10.57 -3.17
N TYR A 176 1.07 -9.26 -3.33
CA TYR A 176 -0.14 -8.53 -2.91
C TYR A 176 -0.90 -7.90 -4.08
N GLU A 177 -0.29 -7.03 -4.86
CA GLU A 177 -0.97 -6.27 -5.93
C GLU A 177 -1.38 -7.16 -7.10
N GLY A 178 -0.42 -7.84 -7.74
CA GLY A 178 -0.64 -8.77 -8.83
C GLY A 178 -1.37 -8.18 -10.04
N PRO A 179 -0.93 -7.07 -10.62
CA PRO A 179 -1.57 -6.50 -11.82
C PRO A 179 -1.40 -7.43 -13.02
N LEU A 180 -2.25 -7.29 -14.06
CA LEU A 180 -2.12 -8.06 -15.30
C LEU A 180 -0.75 -7.85 -15.96
N ILE A 181 -0.28 -6.60 -15.99
CA ILE A 181 1.04 -6.22 -16.47
C ILE A 181 1.84 -5.69 -15.28
N PRO A 182 2.95 -6.35 -14.91
CA PRO A 182 3.65 -6.04 -13.66
C PRO A 182 4.26 -4.64 -13.58
N ASN A 183 4.66 -4.01 -14.70
CA ASN A 183 5.25 -2.65 -14.75
C ASN A 183 6.27 -2.36 -13.63
N TYR A 184 7.08 -3.36 -13.27
CA TYR A 184 7.98 -3.31 -12.11
C TYR A 184 8.96 -2.14 -12.15
N ASN A 185 9.55 -1.87 -13.32
CA ASN A 185 10.52 -0.79 -13.46
C ASN A 185 9.92 0.58 -13.11
N GLN A 186 8.68 0.83 -13.49
CA GLN A 186 8.00 2.09 -13.14
C GLN A 186 7.74 2.19 -11.64
N ARG A 187 7.34 1.08 -10.99
CA ARG A 187 7.11 1.04 -9.53
C ARG A 187 8.42 1.22 -8.76
N LEU A 188 9.52 0.70 -9.29
CA LEU A 188 10.85 0.89 -8.71
C LEU A 188 11.32 2.35 -8.80
N ILE A 189 11.03 3.05 -9.90
CA ILE A 189 11.27 4.51 -10.02
C ILE A 189 10.48 5.26 -8.95
N TYR A 190 9.20 4.94 -8.77
CA TYR A 190 8.39 5.54 -7.71
C TYR A 190 8.92 5.23 -6.30
N ALA A 191 9.35 4.00 -6.05
CA ALA A 191 9.96 3.64 -4.77
C ALA A 191 11.23 4.46 -4.49
N ALA A 192 12.08 4.68 -5.50
CA ALA A 192 13.26 5.53 -5.37
C ALA A 192 12.90 6.99 -5.05
N GLN A 193 11.84 7.53 -5.65
CA GLN A 193 11.33 8.88 -5.34
C GLN A 193 10.81 8.97 -3.90
N VAL A 194 10.02 7.99 -3.45
CA VAL A 194 9.55 7.90 -2.06
C VAL A 194 10.72 7.81 -1.08
N LYS A 195 11.77 7.06 -1.44
CA LYS A 195 12.98 6.93 -0.64
C LYS A 195 13.61 8.28 -0.32
N THR A 196 13.66 9.20 -1.29
CA THR A 196 14.24 10.54 -1.07
C THR A 196 13.50 11.34 0.03
N ILE A 197 12.19 11.11 0.17
CA ILE A 197 11.38 11.74 1.22
C ILE A 197 11.64 11.07 2.56
N LEU A 198 11.59 9.73 2.60
CA LEU A 198 11.67 8.99 3.85
C LEU A 198 13.09 8.92 4.41
N ASP A 199 14.14 9.05 3.62
CA ASP A 199 15.51 9.12 4.13
C ASP A 199 15.72 10.34 5.04
N ASN A 200 14.98 11.42 4.79
CA ASN A 200 15.00 12.64 5.59
C ASN A 200 13.87 12.72 6.63
N TYR A 201 13.14 11.60 6.84
CA TYR A 201 12.04 11.54 7.78
C TYR A 201 12.30 10.54 8.89
N SER A 202 12.31 11.02 10.13
CA SER A 202 12.53 10.19 11.33
C SER A 202 11.26 9.55 11.88
N GLY A 203 10.10 9.83 11.27
CA GLY A 203 8.81 9.40 11.80
C GLY A 203 8.27 10.29 12.92
N LEU A 204 7.12 9.93 13.45
CA LEU A 204 6.56 10.59 14.63
C LEU A 204 7.35 10.18 15.89
N PRO A 205 7.48 11.05 16.89
CA PRO A 205 8.02 10.67 18.19
C PRO A 205 7.26 9.47 18.78
N ASP A 206 7.98 8.58 19.45
CA ASP A 206 7.42 7.33 20.04
C ASP A 206 6.17 7.55 20.86
N ILE A 207 6.10 8.65 21.64
CA ILE A 207 4.91 9.01 22.42
C ILE A 207 3.67 9.20 21.55
N LEU A 208 3.81 9.83 20.38
CA LEU A 208 2.72 10.04 19.44
C LEU A 208 2.33 8.75 18.71
N ILE A 209 3.31 7.89 18.44
CA ILE A 209 3.07 6.55 17.88
C ILE A 209 2.29 5.71 18.88
N MET A 210 2.71 5.66 20.14
CA MET A 210 2.01 4.94 21.21
C MET A 210 0.58 5.45 21.41
N LYS A 211 0.37 6.78 21.39
CA LYS A 211 -0.97 7.35 21.46
C LYS A 211 -1.84 6.90 20.29
N LYS A 212 -1.33 6.95 19.06
CA LYS A 212 -2.06 6.47 17.87
C LYS A 212 -2.40 4.99 17.92
N ILE A 213 -1.51 4.15 18.47
CA ILE A 213 -1.76 2.72 18.67
C ILE A 213 -2.88 2.52 19.70
N ILE A 214 -2.84 3.24 20.82
CA ILE A 214 -3.87 3.17 21.88
C ILE A 214 -5.23 3.60 21.33
N ASP A 215 -5.30 4.77 20.65
CA ASP A 215 -6.54 5.29 20.08
C ASP A 215 -7.13 4.33 19.03
N ARG A 216 -6.29 3.68 18.24
CA ARG A 216 -6.69 2.70 17.23
C ARG A 216 -7.24 1.40 17.83
N ASN A 217 -6.60 0.88 18.88
CA ASN A 217 -6.96 -0.41 19.46
C ASN A 217 -8.11 -0.33 20.48
N PHE A 218 -8.32 0.83 21.08
CA PHE A 218 -9.30 1.02 22.14
C PHE A 218 -10.48 1.94 21.79
N GLY A 219 -10.55 2.44 20.54
CA GLY A 219 -11.74 3.12 20.00
C GLY A 219 -12.17 4.37 20.80
N ARG A 220 -11.27 5.04 21.49
CA ARG A 220 -11.61 6.27 22.22
C ARG A 220 -11.48 7.46 21.30
N SER A 221 -12.63 7.90 20.75
CA SER A 221 -12.80 9.28 20.31
C SER A 221 -12.66 10.18 21.55
N ILE A 222 -11.74 11.12 21.49
CA ILE A 222 -11.80 12.33 22.33
C ILE A 222 -12.45 13.43 21.52
#